data_c8430b8824cc071e3626c91f944be8de
#
_entry.id   c8430b8824cc071e3626c91f944be8de
#
_cell.length_a   1.000
_cell.length_b   1.000
_cell.length_c   1.000
_cell.angle_alpha   90.00
_cell.angle_beta   90.00
_cell.angle_gamma   90.00
#
_symmetry.space_group_name_H-M   'P 1'
#
loop_
_entity.id
_entity.type
_entity.pdbx_description
1 polymer ?
#
loop_
_entity_poly.entity_id
_entity_poly.type
_entity_poly.pdbx_seq_one_letter_code
_entity_poly.pdbx_strand_id
1 'polypeptide(L)'
;MTGGFDVPLVDEVGDSGARWAGTAHILGPHWARQPLLSLGLIGVQLLWSVEMSYASPYLISLGLSKSGMAMVFIAGPISGLVVQPLIGLLADTSKSRFGRRRPYILGGTAFCTFFILLLGYTRQFASIVTTIGSSANDRLTIWLAVFSIFCIDFGINAVMSMDRALIVDTLPSEKQPSGSAWAARMMGIGSVVGFFIGGLDMPSLFPFFGSTEIEVISALSAIALVVTHAITCYCTRERVLISLPERQQRKGFLREVKSTWTTFRSLPYAILRICIIQFFAWLGWFPVLFYTSLFVGDFYRRSASASSTLTAEYVEAEANRLGSRAMTISAILTLLTNIAAPILVSKRKTGPEALLNTGPKPWYKRKMHMATIWALSHMFFAACMFATFFVGNVLGATIVMSLTGICWGITLWAPFALLGEEIVASTSELPGVEETIVLADHRTPLESREEVFAVADDSDSDEDRTAKPEMRPRWSGDGDDPRAALMGNVDARQSWVDIGPSGHEAEGRGQDPTPRSGLSAKAGTILGIHNTFIVAPQFLVTGLASIIFAIFEPDKSAIHGGKRTASYNTTVTDAGSDLALIGRDDSDPQEAAVSGPNTTAIIFRLGGVAAVVASVICWRLAGYLRRRG
;
A
#
# COMPACT_ATOMS: atom_id res chain seq x y z
N MET A 1 -31.80 20.39 31.90
CA MET A 1 -30.59 21.17 31.61
C MET A 1 -30.12 20.81 30.22
N THR A 2 -30.63 21.50 29.21
CA THR A 2 -30.28 21.31 27.77
C THR A 2 -29.20 22.33 27.44
N GLY A 3 -27.95 21.91 27.50
CA GLY A 3 -26.82 22.70 27.05
C GLY A 3 -26.74 22.66 25.53
N GLY A 4 -27.19 23.73 24.88
CA GLY A 4 -27.00 23.94 23.46
C GLY A 4 -25.50 24.08 23.16
N PHE A 5 -24.97 23.21 22.33
CA PHE A 5 -23.65 23.38 21.74
C PHE A 5 -23.80 24.38 20.58
N ASP A 6 -23.54 25.65 20.86
CA ASP A 6 -23.30 26.66 19.83
C ASP A 6 -21.98 26.29 19.10
N VAL A 7 -22.11 25.63 17.96
CA VAL A 7 -21.00 25.50 17.02
C VAL A 7 -20.93 26.82 16.25
N PRO A 8 -19.84 27.60 16.34
CA PRO A 8 -19.71 28.79 15.51
C PRO A 8 -19.71 28.38 14.06
N LEU A 9 -20.77 28.76 13.35
CA LEU A 9 -20.91 28.61 11.91
C LEU A 9 -19.95 29.62 11.25
N VAL A 10 -18.69 29.19 11.03
CA VAL A 10 -17.80 29.89 10.11
C VAL A 10 -18.10 29.33 8.73
N ASP A 11 -18.92 30.05 7.95
CA ASP A 11 -19.15 29.78 6.54
C ASP A 11 -17.88 30.13 5.75
N GLU A 12 -16.87 29.27 5.76
CA GLU A 12 -15.78 29.33 4.79
C GLU A 12 -16.34 28.82 3.45
N VAL A 13 -16.63 29.74 2.54
CA VAL A 13 -16.83 29.40 1.13
C VAL A 13 -15.45 29.03 0.60
N GLY A 14 -15.14 27.74 0.53
CA GLY A 14 -13.92 27.28 -0.11
C GLY A 14 -13.91 27.68 -1.60
N ASP A 15 -12.72 27.77 -2.20
CA ASP A 15 -12.46 28.10 -3.62
C ASP A 15 -13.30 27.29 -4.64
N SER A 16 -13.93 26.21 -4.22
CA SER A 16 -14.79 25.31 -5.02
C SER A 16 -16.28 25.64 -4.97
N GLY A 17 -16.71 26.67 -4.27
CA GLY A 17 -18.13 26.94 -4.02
C GLY A 17 -18.82 25.89 -3.11
N ALA A 18 -18.10 24.97 -2.52
CA ALA A 18 -18.58 24.05 -1.50
C ALA A 18 -18.63 24.76 -0.14
N ARG A 19 -19.73 24.56 0.60
CA ARG A 19 -19.90 25.16 1.95
C ARG A 19 -19.54 24.13 3.00
N TRP A 20 -18.70 24.53 3.95
CA TRP A 20 -18.16 23.68 5.02
C TRP A 20 -18.48 24.27 6.39
N ALA A 21 -18.72 23.40 7.38
CA ALA A 21 -18.85 23.77 8.78
C ALA A 21 -17.71 23.16 9.62
N GLY A 22 -17.20 23.95 10.54
CA GLY A 22 -16.15 23.55 11.48
C GLY A 22 -14.75 23.57 10.87
N THR A 23 -13.75 23.32 11.72
CA THR A 23 -12.33 23.25 11.35
C THR A 23 -11.79 21.86 11.55
N ALA A 24 -10.98 21.37 10.59
CA ALA A 24 -10.29 20.11 10.76
C ALA A 24 -9.19 20.25 11.83
N HIS A 25 -9.18 19.36 12.83
CA HIS A 25 -8.13 19.34 13.84
C HIS A 25 -7.90 17.95 14.43
N ILE A 26 -6.71 17.74 14.98
CA ILE A 26 -6.29 16.47 15.58
C ILE A 26 -6.05 16.72 17.07
N LEU A 27 -6.72 15.93 17.90
CA LEU A 27 -6.55 15.96 19.36
C LEU A 27 -5.19 15.39 19.75
N GLY A 28 -4.65 15.88 20.86
CA GLY A 28 -3.39 15.41 21.44
C GLY A 28 -2.21 16.37 21.26
N PRO A 29 -1.06 16.05 21.87
CA PRO A 29 0.14 16.87 21.82
C PRO A 29 0.71 16.91 20.39
N HIS A 30 1.42 17.98 20.05
CA HIS A 30 1.90 18.24 18.68
C HIS A 30 2.67 17.07 18.05
N TRP A 31 3.52 16.39 18.84
CA TRP A 31 4.32 15.25 18.39
C TRP A 31 3.48 14.00 18.08
N ALA A 32 2.32 13.83 18.71
CA ALA A 32 1.46 12.66 18.56
C ALA A 32 0.36 12.84 17.50
N ARG A 33 0.09 14.06 17.02
CA ARG A 33 -1.02 14.34 16.11
C ARG A 33 -0.96 13.53 14.81
N GLN A 34 0.18 13.53 14.13
CA GLN A 34 0.33 12.77 12.87
C GLN A 34 0.35 11.25 13.09
N PRO A 35 1.04 10.70 14.11
CA PRO A 35 0.88 9.31 14.51
C PRO A 35 -0.57 8.91 14.77
N LEU A 36 -1.32 9.69 15.56
CA LEU A 36 -2.73 9.38 15.89
C LEU A 36 -3.64 9.42 14.66
N LEU A 37 -3.40 10.35 13.73
CA LEU A 37 -4.12 10.44 12.46
C LEU A 37 -3.92 9.21 11.57
N SER A 38 -2.73 8.62 11.58
CA SER A 38 -2.36 7.49 10.72
C SER A 38 -2.36 6.12 11.44
N LEU A 39 -2.75 6.08 12.72
CA LEU A 39 -2.69 4.88 13.56
C LEU A 39 -3.56 3.73 13.00
N GLY A 40 -4.72 4.03 12.39
CA GLY A 40 -5.60 3.07 11.75
C GLY A 40 -4.88 2.17 10.74
N LEU A 41 -3.89 2.72 10.03
CA LEU A 41 -3.10 1.97 9.05
C LEU A 41 -2.28 0.82 9.65
N ILE A 42 -1.99 0.83 10.97
CA ILE A 42 -1.42 -0.35 11.66
C ILE A 42 -2.43 -1.50 11.63
N GLY A 43 -3.69 -1.23 11.98
CA GLY A 43 -4.76 -2.24 11.99
C GLY A 43 -5.01 -2.81 10.59
N VAL A 44 -5.05 -1.95 9.57
CA VAL A 44 -5.15 -2.34 8.15
C VAL A 44 -4.02 -3.29 7.76
N GLN A 45 -2.79 -2.92 8.06
CA GLN A 45 -1.62 -3.70 7.65
C GLN A 45 -1.51 -5.02 8.43
N LEU A 46 -1.94 -5.03 9.70
CA LEU A 46 -1.99 -6.24 10.52
C LEU A 46 -2.94 -7.27 9.90
N LEU A 47 -4.15 -6.85 9.51
CA LEU A 47 -5.12 -7.70 8.83
C LEU A 47 -4.57 -8.23 7.50
N TRP A 48 -3.93 -7.39 6.69
CA TRP A 48 -3.26 -7.82 5.45
C TRP A 48 -2.12 -8.81 5.70
N SER A 49 -1.38 -8.66 6.81
CA SER A 49 -0.33 -9.61 7.17
C SER A 49 -0.89 -11.00 7.48
N VAL A 50 -2.07 -11.08 8.11
CA VAL A 50 -2.78 -12.36 8.33
C VAL A 50 -3.18 -12.99 7.00
N GLU A 51 -3.77 -12.22 6.11
CA GLU A 51 -4.17 -12.71 4.79
C GLU A 51 -2.99 -13.24 4.00
N MET A 52 -1.90 -12.48 3.90
CA MET A 52 -0.69 -12.87 3.16
C MET A 52 0.00 -14.10 3.77
N SER A 53 -0.02 -14.26 5.11
CA SER A 53 0.64 -15.39 5.77
C SER A 53 -0.19 -16.65 5.81
N TYR A 54 -1.50 -16.51 6.09
CA TYR A 54 -2.34 -17.62 6.48
C TYR A 54 -3.43 -17.98 5.46
N ALA A 55 -3.89 -17.04 4.60
CA ALA A 55 -5.01 -17.33 3.71
C ALA A 55 -4.69 -18.48 2.73
N SER A 56 -3.51 -18.47 2.10
CA SER A 56 -3.09 -19.53 1.17
C SER A 56 -3.06 -20.92 1.84
N PRO A 57 -2.28 -21.13 2.93
CA PRO A 57 -2.23 -22.43 3.58
C PRO A 57 -3.57 -22.82 4.21
N TYR A 58 -4.33 -21.86 4.74
CA TYR A 58 -5.65 -22.13 5.33
C TYR A 58 -6.64 -22.66 4.30
N LEU A 59 -6.76 -22.03 3.13
CA LEU A 59 -7.64 -22.51 2.07
C LEU A 59 -7.26 -23.93 1.61
N ILE A 60 -5.96 -24.23 1.54
CA ILE A 60 -5.48 -25.58 1.19
C ILE A 60 -5.82 -26.59 2.29
N SER A 61 -5.66 -26.23 3.57
CA SER A 61 -6.01 -27.12 4.70
C SER A 61 -7.50 -27.43 4.77
N LEU A 62 -8.36 -26.52 4.31
CA LEU A 62 -9.80 -26.78 4.14
C LEU A 62 -10.12 -27.71 2.96
N GLY A 63 -9.13 -28.08 2.15
CA GLY A 63 -9.28 -28.97 0.99
C GLY A 63 -9.49 -28.28 -0.35
N LEU A 64 -9.27 -26.95 -0.42
CA LEU A 64 -9.26 -26.26 -1.69
C LEU A 64 -7.97 -26.59 -2.47
N SER A 65 -8.09 -26.84 -3.77
CA SER A 65 -6.90 -27.04 -4.61
C SER A 65 -6.05 -25.78 -4.69
N LYS A 66 -4.73 -25.92 -4.94
CA LYS A 66 -3.85 -24.76 -5.13
C LYS A 66 -4.30 -23.87 -6.30
N SER A 67 -4.86 -24.48 -7.35
CA SER A 67 -5.47 -23.76 -8.47
C SER A 67 -6.68 -22.93 -8.02
N GLY A 68 -7.59 -23.52 -7.26
CA GLY A 68 -8.75 -22.82 -6.69
C GLY A 68 -8.34 -21.71 -5.73
N MET A 69 -7.37 -21.99 -4.84
CA MET A 69 -6.80 -21.00 -3.92
C MET A 69 -6.22 -19.80 -4.68
N ALA A 70 -5.45 -20.02 -5.75
CA ALA A 70 -4.92 -18.94 -6.55
C ALA A 70 -6.03 -18.04 -7.13
N MET A 71 -7.16 -18.63 -7.57
CA MET A 71 -8.29 -17.86 -8.09
C MET A 71 -9.01 -17.02 -7.02
N VAL A 72 -8.98 -17.41 -5.75
CA VAL A 72 -9.58 -16.61 -4.67
C VAL A 72 -8.90 -15.25 -4.56
N PHE A 73 -7.59 -15.17 -4.76
CA PHE A 73 -6.84 -13.91 -4.68
C PHE A 73 -7.11 -12.90 -5.81
N ILE A 74 -8.01 -13.22 -6.74
CA ILE A 74 -8.55 -12.23 -7.69
C ILE A 74 -9.38 -11.15 -6.96
N ALA A 75 -9.81 -11.41 -5.73
CA ALA A 75 -10.57 -10.48 -4.90
C ALA A 75 -9.82 -9.16 -4.69
N GLY A 76 -8.50 -9.20 -4.39
CA GLY A 76 -7.66 -8.02 -4.18
C GLY A 76 -7.65 -7.08 -5.39
N PRO A 77 -7.26 -7.55 -6.60
CA PRO A 77 -7.29 -6.73 -7.82
C PRO A 77 -8.67 -6.15 -8.14
N ILE A 78 -9.75 -6.94 -8.02
CA ILE A 78 -11.11 -6.45 -8.24
C ILE A 78 -11.43 -5.34 -7.25
N SER A 79 -11.14 -5.55 -5.99
CA SER A 79 -11.37 -4.58 -4.92
C SER A 79 -10.59 -3.28 -5.16
N GLY A 80 -9.29 -3.35 -5.45
CA GLY A 80 -8.46 -2.18 -5.73
C GLY A 80 -8.93 -1.36 -6.93
N LEU A 81 -9.47 -2.03 -7.97
CA LEU A 81 -9.94 -1.35 -9.19
C LEU A 81 -11.34 -0.74 -9.04
N VAL A 82 -12.23 -1.40 -8.30
CA VAL A 82 -13.66 -1.05 -8.23
C VAL A 82 -14.02 -0.35 -6.93
N VAL A 83 -13.62 -0.92 -5.79
CA VAL A 83 -14.10 -0.44 -4.48
C VAL A 83 -13.47 0.89 -4.09
N GLN A 84 -12.16 1.08 -4.31
CA GLN A 84 -11.50 2.33 -3.93
C GLN A 84 -12.10 3.56 -4.62
N PRO A 85 -12.30 3.60 -5.96
CA PRO A 85 -12.96 4.74 -6.60
C PRO A 85 -14.41 4.91 -6.17
N LEU A 86 -15.16 3.80 -6.01
CA LEU A 86 -16.57 3.84 -5.63
C LEU A 86 -16.77 4.44 -4.24
N ILE A 87 -16.00 3.95 -3.25
CA ILE A 87 -16.11 4.45 -1.88
C ILE A 87 -15.61 5.89 -1.76
N GLY A 88 -14.60 6.27 -2.56
CA GLY A 88 -14.14 7.65 -2.68
C GLY A 88 -15.27 8.58 -3.13
N LEU A 89 -15.95 8.23 -4.22
CA LEU A 89 -17.08 9.00 -4.74
C LEU A 89 -18.23 9.13 -3.73
N LEU A 90 -18.59 8.04 -3.05
CA LEU A 90 -19.64 8.05 -2.02
C LEU A 90 -19.24 8.93 -0.83
N ALA A 91 -18.01 8.85 -0.37
CA ALA A 91 -17.52 9.62 0.75
C ALA A 91 -17.41 11.12 0.42
N ASP A 92 -17.00 11.47 -0.80
CA ASP A 92 -16.88 12.88 -1.24
C ASP A 92 -18.21 13.64 -1.22
N THR A 93 -19.32 12.94 -1.40
CA THR A 93 -20.67 13.51 -1.37
C THR A 93 -21.36 13.41 -0.01
N SER A 94 -20.70 12.82 0.99
CA SER A 94 -21.28 12.57 2.31
C SER A 94 -21.46 13.87 3.11
N LYS A 95 -22.69 14.09 3.61
CA LYS A 95 -23.08 15.20 4.49
C LYS A 95 -23.20 14.78 5.96
N SER A 96 -22.49 13.73 6.36
CA SER A 96 -22.57 13.22 7.73
C SER A 96 -22.02 14.23 8.72
N ARG A 97 -22.74 14.39 9.85
CA ARG A 97 -22.31 15.23 10.99
C ARG A 97 -21.00 14.76 11.64
N PHE A 98 -20.59 13.53 11.40
CA PHE A 98 -19.33 12.97 11.90
C PHE A 98 -18.14 13.24 10.97
N GLY A 99 -18.34 13.96 9.87
CA GLY A 99 -17.38 14.15 8.80
C GLY A 99 -17.68 13.27 7.59
N ARG A 100 -16.92 13.43 6.51
CA ARG A 100 -17.17 12.70 5.26
C ARG A 100 -16.41 11.36 5.16
N ARG A 101 -15.28 11.19 5.87
CA ARG A 101 -14.45 9.97 5.81
C ARG A 101 -14.72 9.01 6.97
N ARG A 102 -14.81 9.53 8.20
CA ARG A 102 -14.95 8.74 9.41
C ARG A 102 -16.11 7.75 9.43
N PRO A 103 -17.33 8.07 8.95
CA PRO A 103 -18.42 7.10 8.89
C PRO A 103 -18.08 5.87 8.03
N TYR A 104 -17.38 6.08 6.91
CA TYR A 104 -16.97 4.99 6.01
C TYR A 104 -15.80 4.18 6.61
N ILE A 105 -14.88 4.81 7.32
CA ILE A 105 -13.83 4.12 8.07
C ILE A 105 -14.45 3.20 9.12
N LEU A 106 -15.35 3.73 9.96
CA LEU A 106 -16.00 2.94 11.02
C LEU A 106 -16.88 1.83 10.46
N GLY A 107 -17.67 2.12 9.42
CA GLY A 107 -18.49 1.10 8.75
C GLY A 107 -17.65 0.01 8.10
N GLY A 108 -16.58 0.39 7.39
CA GLY A 108 -15.63 -0.56 6.80
C GLY A 108 -14.87 -1.37 7.84
N THR A 109 -14.46 -0.74 8.95
CA THR A 109 -13.82 -1.42 10.10
C THR A 109 -14.76 -2.47 10.69
N ALA A 110 -16.02 -2.14 10.96
CA ALA A 110 -17.00 -3.08 11.47
C ALA A 110 -17.25 -4.26 10.49
N PHE A 111 -17.33 -3.95 9.20
CA PHE A 111 -17.47 -4.94 8.13
C PHE A 111 -16.25 -5.88 8.08
N CYS A 112 -15.02 -5.34 8.05
CA CYS A 112 -13.81 -6.15 8.07
C CYS A 112 -13.70 -7.00 9.35
N THR A 113 -14.05 -6.41 10.50
CA THR A 113 -14.04 -7.12 11.80
C THR A 113 -14.96 -8.34 11.77
N PHE A 114 -16.17 -8.19 11.25
CA PHE A 114 -17.09 -9.31 11.11
C PHE A 114 -16.53 -10.41 10.22
N PHE A 115 -16.00 -10.06 9.05
CA PHE A 115 -15.52 -11.05 8.09
C PHE A 115 -14.17 -11.69 8.45
N ILE A 116 -13.27 -10.99 9.17
CA ILE A 116 -12.05 -11.63 9.67
C ILE A 116 -12.37 -12.62 10.81
N LEU A 117 -13.36 -12.31 11.65
CA LEU A 117 -13.85 -13.27 12.64
C LEU A 117 -14.58 -14.44 11.96
N LEU A 118 -15.38 -14.19 10.92
CA LEU A 118 -16.00 -15.25 10.14
C LEU A 118 -14.93 -16.14 9.50
N LEU A 119 -13.83 -15.59 8.99
CA LEU A 119 -12.71 -16.34 8.42
C LEU A 119 -12.01 -17.20 9.48
N GLY A 120 -11.73 -16.65 10.66
CA GLY A 120 -11.10 -17.40 11.75
C GLY A 120 -11.95 -18.56 12.26
N TYR A 121 -13.25 -18.35 12.38
CA TYR A 121 -14.20 -19.30 12.99
C TYR A 121 -15.18 -19.92 11.97
N THR A 122 -14.76 -20.09 10.71
CA THR A 122 -15.65 -20.59 9.62
C THR A 122 -16.31 -21.91 9.94
N ARG A 123 -15.60 -22.85 10.57
CA ARG A 123 -16.15 -24.17 10.91
C ARG A 123 -17.24 -24.09 12.00
N GLN A 124 -17.03 -23.22 12.97
CA GLN A 124 -18.00 -22.94 14.03
C GLN A 124 -19.24 -22.25 13.45
N PHE A 125 -19.08 -21.27 12.57
CA PHE A 125 -20.20 -20.63 11.87
C PHE A 125 -20.96 -21.64 10.98
N ALA A 126 -20.26 -22.49 10.24
CA ALA A 126 -20.88 -23.53 9.43
C ALA A 126 -21.69 -24.53 10.29
N SER A 127 -21.25 -24.81 11.52
CA SER A 127 -21.90 -25.73 12.43
C SER A 127 -23.23 -25.22 12.98
N ILE A 128 -23.55 -23.93 12.83
CA ILE A 128 -24.87 -23.40 13.21
C ILE A 128 -25.99 -24.02 12.38
N VAL A 129 -25.72 -24.39 11.12
CA VAL A 129 -26.72 -24.91 10.18
C VAL A 129 -26.38 -26.32 9.67
N THR A 130 -25.19 -26.85 9.99
CA THR A 130 -24.71 -28.16 9.54
C THR A 130 -24.06 -28.92 10.69
N THR A 131 -24.01 -30.24 10.62
CA THR A 131 -23.35 -31.06 11.65
C THR A 131 -21.85 -31.10 11.40
N ILE A 132 -21.03 -30.86 12.43
CA ILE A 132 -19.58 -30.97 12.39
C ILE A 132 -19.18 -32.37 11.89
N GLY A 133 -18.19 -32.43 10.97
CA GLY A 133 -17.73 -33.69 10.36
C GLY A 133 -18.58 -34.18 9.19
N SER A 134 -19.66 -33.48 8.83
CA SER A 134 -20.43 -33.80 7.62
C SER A 134 -19.79 -33.15 6.38
N SER A 135 -19.97 -33.80 5.22
CA SER A 135 -19.53 -33.24 3.94
C SER A 135 -20.23 -31.91 3.59
N ALA A 136 -21.41 -31.66 4.18
CA ALA A 136 -22.10 -30.37 4.06
C ALA A 136 -21.39 -29.28 4.88
N ASN A 137 -20.91 -29.59 6.09
CA ASN A 137 -20.14 -28.68 6.92
C ASN A 137 -18.83 -28.32 6.24
N ASP A 138 -18.09 -29.29 5.69
CA ASP A 138 -16.81 -29.03 5.00
C ASP A 138 -17.00 -28.13 3.78
N ARG A 139 -18.01 -28.39 2.96
CA ARG A 139 -18.31 -27.52 1.79
C ARG A 139 -18.72 -26.12 2.20
N LEU A 140 -19.58 -25.99 3.21
CA LEU A 140 -20.01 -24.68 3.70
C LEU A 140 -18.84 -23.89 4.30
N THR A 141 -17.95 -24.56 5.05
CA THR A 141 -16.73 -23.96 5.60
C THR A 141 -15.85 -23.37 4.49
N ILE A 142 -15.61 -24.12 3.41
CA ILE A 142 -14.83 -23.62 2.25
C ILE A 142 -15.50 -22.39 1.63
N TRP A 143 -16.81 -22.46 1.39
CA TRP A 143 -17.55 -21.32 0.82
C TRP A 143 -17.53 -20.09 1.72
N LEU A 144 -17.70 -20.26 3.03
CA LEU A 144 -17.62 -19.16 4.00
C LEU A 144 -16.20 -18.56 4.05
N ALA A 145 -15.16 -19.39 3.99
CA ALA A 145 -13.78 -18.91 3.96
C ALA A 145 -13.50 -18.08 2.70
N VAL A 146 -13.85 -18.60 1.52
CA VAL A 146 -13.70 -17.88 0.25
C VAL A 146 -14.49 -16.57 0.26
N PHE A 147 -15.76 -16.62 0.67
CA PHE A 147 -16.61 -15.43 0.76
C PHE A 147 -16.04 -14.39 1.73
N SER A 148 -15.51 -14.83 2.88
CA SER A 148 -14.88 -13.94 3.86
C SER A 148 -13.68 -13.22 3.30
N ILE A 149 -12.81 -13.90 2.55
CA ILE A 149 -11.63 -13.28 1.91
C ILE A 149 -12.07 -12.20 0.91
N PHE A 150 -13.07 -12.46 0.06
CA PHE A 150 -13.61 -11.44 -0.84
C PHE A 150 -14.14 -10.21 -0.09
N CYS A 151 -14.90 -10.44 0.98
CA CYS A 151 -15.44 -9.36 1.80
C CYS A 151 -14.35 -8.59 2.55
N ILE A 152 -13.34 -9.28 3.09
CA ILE A 152 -12.19 -8.66 3.74
C ILE A 152 -11.46 -7.76 2.74
N ASP A 153 -11.12 -8.27 1.55
CA ASP A 153 -10.44 -7.49 0.52
C ASP A 153 -11.23 -6.24 0.12
N PHE A 154 -12.55 -6.36 -0.03
CA PHE A 154 -13.39 -5.22 -0.37
C PHE A 154 -13.46 -4.20 0.77
N GLY A 155 -13.64 -4.67 2.00
CA GLY A 155 -13.69 -3.82 3.18
C GLY A 155 -12.38 -3.12 3.48
N ILE A 156 -11.26 -3.86 3.45
CA ILE A 156 -9.94 -3.30 3.80
C ILE A 156 -9.46 -2.26 2.77
N ASN A 157 -9.73 -2.48 1.48
CA ASN A 157 -9.43 -1.50 0.45
C ASN A 157 -10.27 -0.23 0.59
N ALA A 158 -11.54 -0.35 1.01
CA ALA A 158 -12.39 0.79 1.33
C ALA A 158 -11.83 1.56 2.53
N VAL A 159 -11.51 0.89 3.64
CA VAL A 159 -10.94 1.52 4.85
C VAL A 159 -9.62 2.20 4.53
N MET A 160 -8.68 1.52 3.88
CA MET A 160 -7.37 2.06 3.54
C MET A 160 -7.47 3.31 2.65
N SER A 161 -8.39 3.33 1.68
CA SER A 161 -8.56 4.51 0.83
C SER A 161 -9.13 5.69 1.62
N MET A 162 -10.02 5.44 2.57
CA MET A 162 -10.58 6.47 3.44
C MET A 162 -9.59 6.97 4.48
N ASP A 163 -8.73 6.13 5.03
CA ASP A 163 -7.64 6.54 5.92
C ASP A 163 -6.67 7.49 5.21
N ARG A 164 -6.28 7.17 3.99
CA ARG A 164 -5.43 8.05 3.17
C ARG A 164 -6.12 9.38 2.86
N ALA A 165 -7.41 9.33 2.49
CA ALA A 165 -8.20 10.52 2.24
C ALA A 165 -8.37 11.38 3.51
N LEU A 166 -8.53 10.75 4.68
CA LEU A 166 -8.60 11.44 5.97
C LEU A 166 -7.32 12.22 6.27
N ILE A 167 -6.15 11.65 5.97
CA ILE A 167 -4.85 12.33 6.12
C ILE A 167 -4.79 13.57 5.25
N VAL A 168 -5.18 13.44 3.97
CA VAL A 168 -5.20 14.55 3.01
C VAL A 168 -6.18 15.64 3.44
N ASP A 169 -7.39 15.27 3.84
CA ASP A 169 -8.45 16.22 4.21
C ASP A 169 -8.18 16.96 5.53
N THR A 170 -7.34 16.38 6.41
CA THR A 170 -7.10 16.93 7.76
C THR A 170 -5.82 17.78 7.84
N LEU A 171 -4.80 17.46 7.06
CA LEU A 171 -3.52 18.16 7.11
C LEU A 171 -3.44 19.29 6.08
N PRO A 172 -2.85 20.45 6.43
CA PRO A 172 -2.56 21.50 5.46
C PRO A 172 -1.49 21.04 4.48
N SER A 173 -1.46 21.64 3.28
CA SER A 173 -0.57 21.27 2.17
C SER A 173 0.91 21.15 2.56
N GLU A 174 1.39 22.03 3.44
CA GLU A 174 2.78 22.03 3.94
C GLU A 174 3.11 20.78 4.76
N LYS A 175 2.12 20.17 5.42
CA LYS A 175 2.29 18.99 6.29
C LYS A 175 1.93 17.68 5.59
N GLN A 176 1.45 17.69 4.36
CA GLN A 176 1.09 16.49 3.60
C GLN A 176 2.26 15.51 3.42
N PRO A 177 3.49 15.96 3.09
CA PRO A 177 4.63 15.04 3.00
C PRO A 177 4.93 14.32 4.30
N SER A 178 4.82 15.05 5.45
CA SER A 178 5.03 14.46 6.76
C SER A 178 3.92 13.47 7.14
N GLY A 179 2.66 13.79 6.81
CA GLY A 179 1.52 12.89 7.02
C GLY A 179 1.66 11.59 6.24
N SER A 180 2.06 11.66 4.97
CA SER A 180 2.32 10.50 4.13
C SER A 180 3.47 9.64 4.66
N ALA A 181 4.54 10.28 5.18
CA ALA A 181 5.66 9.58 5.80
C ALA A 181 5.23 8.83 7.08
N TRP A 182 4.34 9.42 7.90
CA TRP A 182 3.78 8.75 9.07
C TRP A 182 2.86 7.59 8.67
N ALA A 183 2.04 7.75 7.64
CA ALA A 183 1.23 6.66 7.09
C ALA A 183 2.10 5.44 6.68
N ALA A 184 3.18 5.69 5.95
CA ALA A 184 4.12 4.64 5.56
C ALA A 184 4.80 3.96 6.76
N ARG A 185 5.17 4.73 7.80
CA ARG A 185 5.74 4.18 9.04
C ARG A 185 4.74 3.29 9.77
N MET A 186 3.48 3.72 9.90
CA MET A 186 2.42 2.93 10.56
C MET A 186 2.15 1.62 9.81
N MET A 187 2.08 1.67 8.48
CA MET A 187 1.99 0.45 7.68
C MET A 187 3.21 -0.45 7.86
N GLY A 188 4.43 0.08 7.86
CA GLY A 188 5.66 -0.69 8.09
C GLY A 188 5.68 -1.36 9.47
N ILE A 189 5.30 -0.64 10.52
CA ILE A 189 5.18 -1.19 11.88
C ILE A 189 4.12 -2.28 11.92
N GLY A 190 2.93 -2.03 11.33
CA GLY A 190 1.86 -3.02 11.26
C GLY A 190 2.28 -4.31 10.54
N SER A 191 3.07 -4.18 9.45
CA SER A 191 3.61 -5.33 8.71
C SER A 191 4.57 -6.16 9.57
N VAL A 192 5.54 -5.52 10.24
CA VAL A 192 6.49 -6.21 11.11
C VAL A 192 5.76 -6.91 12.25
N VAL A 193 4.85 -6.20 12.94
CA VAL A 193 4.08 -6.75 14.06
C VAL A 193 3.19 -7.91 13.60
N GLY A 194 2.49 -7.73 12.47
CA GLY A 194 1.56 -8.75 11.96
C GLY A 194 2.26 -10.05 11.58
N PHE A 195 3.35 -9.97 10.84
CA PHE A 195 4.10 -11.18 10.47
C PHE A 195 4.84 -11.79 11.67
N PHE A 196 5.32 -10.96 12.61
CA PHE A 196 5.94 -11.46 13.84
C PHE A 196 4.95 -12.26 14.68
N ILE A 197 3.75 -11.73 14.90
CA ILE A 197 2.66 -12.45 15.60
C ILE A 197 2.36 -13.78 14.88
N GLY A 198 2.28 -13.77 13.56
CA GLY A 198 2.09 -14.98 12.77
C GLY A 198 3.22 -16.00 12.83
N GLY A 199 4.41 -15.61 13.29
CA GLY A 199 5.57 -16.50 13.51
C GLY A 199 5.62 -17.16 14.89
N LEU A 200 4.66 -16.83 15.79
CA LEU A 200 4.59 -17.36 17.17
C LEU A 200 3.54 -18.45 17.30
N ASP A 201 3.65 -19.25 18.37
CA ASP A 201 2.61 -20.21 18.76
C ASP A 201 1.47 -19.47 19.48
N MET A 202 0.55 -18.92 18.71
CA MET A 202 -0.51 -18.07 19.24
C MET A 202 -1.56 -18.81 20.07
N PRO A 203 -1.99 -20.04 19.73
CA PRO A 203 -2.88 -20.81 20.59
C PRO A 203 -2.31 -21.07 22.00
N SER A 204 -1.00 -21.32 22.12
CA SER A 204 -0.36 -21.49 23.43
C SER A 204 -0.29 -20.18 24.23
N LEU A 205 -0.16 -19.05 23.57
CA LEU A 205 -0.08 -17.73 24.22
C LEU A 205 -1.45 -17.17 24.61
N PHE A 206 -2.48 -17.41 23.79
CA PHE A 206 -3.83 -16.87 23.95
C PHE A 206 -4.91 -17.94 23.74
N PRO A 207 -4.94 -19.01 24.58
CA PRO A 207 -5.83 -20.16 24.39
C PRO A 207 -7.32 -19.82 24.51
N PHE A 208 -7.67 -18.68 25.10
CA PHE A 208 -9.04 -18.24 25.26
C PHE A 208 -9.68 -17.71 23.97
N PHE A 209 -8.89 -17.41 22.93
CA PHE A 209 -9.42 -17.03 21.63
C PHE A 209 -9.65 -18.21 20.68
N GLY A 210 -9.10 -19.39 20.96
CA GLY A 210 -9.29 -20.56 20.13
C GLY A 210 -8.14 -21.55 20.19
N SER A 211 -8.30 -22.66 19.49
CA SER A 211 -7.33 -23.76 19.45
C SER A 211 -6.42 -23.75 18.23
N THR A 212 -6.79 -22.99 17.19
CA THR A 212 -6.03 -22.92 15.94
C THR A 212 -5.39 -21.54 15.76
N GLU A 213 -4.26 -21.52 15.01
CA GLU A 213 -3.56 -20.27 14.69
C GLU A 213 -4.48 -19.22 14.07
N ILE A 214 -5.29 -19.63 13.09
CA ILE A 214 -6.17 -18.72 12.36
C ILE A 214 -7.24 -18.10 13.26
N GLU A 215 -7.79 -18.86 14.23
CA GLU A 215 -8.76 -18.35 15.21
C GLU A 215 -8.16 -17.21 16.03
N VAL A 216 -7.01 -17.47 16.64
CA VAL A 216 -6.36 -16.52 17.56
C VAL A 216 -5.87 -15.28 16.81
N ILE A 217 -5.22 -15.45 15.66
CA ILE A 217 -4.68 -14.34 14.89
C ILE A 217 -5.81 -13.49 14.31
N SER A 218 -6.91 -14.10 13.87
CA SER A 218 -8.10 -13.38 13.40
C SER A 218 -8.73 -12.53 14.51
N ALA A 219 -8.85 -13.08 15.72
CA ALA A 219 -9.38 -12.33 16.87
C ALA A 219 -8.48 -11.15 17.24
N LEU A 220 -7.16 -11.34 17.30
CA LEU A 220 -6.20 -10.28 17.61
C LEU A 220 -6.20 -9.19 16.53
N SER A 221 -6.28 -9.58 15.25
CA SER A 221 -6.35 -8.63 14.14
C SER A 221 -7.65 -7.83 14.15
N ALA A 222 -8.78 -8.47 14.50
CA ALA A 222 -10.06 -7.79 14.68
C ALA A 222 -9.98 -6.74 15.79
N ILE A 223 -9.43 -7.10 16.95
CA ILE A 223 -9.24 -6.19 18.09
C ILE A 223 -8.32 -5.03 17.68
N ALA A 224 -7.18 -5.31 17.07
CA ALA A 224 -6.23 -4.28 16.64
C ALA A 224 -6.86 -3.32 15.62
N LEU A 225 -7.60 -3.85 14.64
CA LEU A 225 -8.31 -3.05 13.63
C LEU A 225 -9.31 -2.09 14.29
N VAL A 226 -10.14 -2.60 15.21
CA VAL A 226 -11.15 -1.80 15.92
C VAL A 226 -10.47 -0.74 16.80
N VAL A 227 -9.49 -1.12 17.61
CA VAL A 227 -8.83 -0.21 18.56
C VAL A 227 -8.10 0.91 17.82
N THR A 228 -7.32 0.59 16.78
CA THR A 228 -6.54 1.59 16.04
C THR A 228 -7.45 2.58 15.32
N HIS A 229 -8.53 2.13 14.69
CA HIS A 229 -9.48 3.01 14.01
C HIS A 229 -10.37 3.78 14.98
N ALA A 230 -10.75 3.20 16.11
CA ALA A 230 -11.47 3.91 17.17
C ALA A 230 -10.65 5.11 17.69
N ILE A 231 -9.34 4.90 17.94
CA ILE A 231 -8.43 5.97 18.36
C ILE A 231 -8.29 7.02 17.25
N THR A 232 -8.02 6.61 16.00
CA THR A 232 -7.89 7.54 14.87
C THR A 232 -9.16 8.36 14.69
N CYS A 233 -10.32 7.74 14.67
CA CYS A 233 -11.61 8.44 14.49
C CYS A 233 -12.00 9.30 15.69
N TYR A 234 -11.60 8.92 16.90
CA TYR A 234 -11.82 9.73 18.11
C TYR A 234 -10.93 10.97 18.11
N CYS A 235 -9.65 10.81 17.80
CA CYS A 235 -8.67 11.90 17.84
C CYS A 235 -8.78 12.88 16.67
N THR A 236 -9.36 12.46 15.54
CA THR A 236 -9.46 13.29 14.33
C THR A 236 -10.83 13.91 14.20
N ARG A 237 -10.91 15.21 14.02
CA ARG A 237 -12.14 15.97 13.72
C ARG A 237 -12.05 16.48 12.30
N GLU A 238 -13.04 16.12 11.46
CA GLU A 238 -13.17 16.57 10.07
C GLU A 238 -14.06 17.81 9.98
N ARG A 239 -13.87 18.58 8.89
CA ARG A 239 -14.88 19.56 8.45
C ARG A 239 -16.12 18.83 7.95
N VAL A 240 -17.30 19.38 8.20
CA VAL A 240 -18.59 18.84 7.74
C VAL A 240 -19.00 19.52 6.45
N LEU A 241 -19.30 18.74 5.42
CA LEU A 241 -19.81 19.26 4.15
C LEU A 241 -21.29 19.62 4.30
N ILE A 242 -21.65 20.89 4.08
CA ILE A 242 -23.03 21.37 4.12
C ILE A 242 -23.68 21.26 2.72
N SER A 243 -23.02 21.80 1.69
CA SER A 243 -23.56 21.79 0.33
C SER A 243 -22.45 21.70 -0.70
N LEU A 244 -22.75 21.03 -1.82
CA LEU A 244 -21.92 20.98 -3.01
C LEU A 244 -22.60 21.80 -4.12
N PRO A 245 -21.85 22.52 -4.96
CA PRO A 245 -22.39 23.18 -6.14
C PRO A 245 -22.94 22.14 -7.13
N GLU A 246 -24.04 22.48 -7.80
CA GLU A 246 -24.75 21.56 -8.72
C GLU A 246 -23.87 21.00 -9.84
N ARG A 247 -22.85 21.74 -10.26
CA ARG A 247 -21.91 21.36 -11.33
C ARG A 247 -21.00 20.18 -10.97
N GLN A 248 -20.74 19.93 -9.69
CA GLN A 248 -19.92 18.81 -9.19
C GLN A 248 -20.72 17.50 -9.06
N GLN A 249 -22.04 17.57 -8.95
CA GLN A 249 -22.91 16.39 -8.77
C GLN A 249 -23.06 15.52 -10.03
N ARG A 250 -22.65 15.97 -11.22
CA ARG A 250 -22.95 15.33 -12.50
C ARG A 250 -21.75 14.83 -13.31
N LYS A 251 -20.65 14.45 -12.70
CA LYS A 251 -19.58 13.75 -13.45
C LYS A 251 -19.96 12.29 -13.65
N GLY A 252 -20.56 11.97 -14.81
CA GLY A 252 -20.91 10.59 -15.13
C GLY A 252 -19.68 9.70 -15.29
N PHE A 253 -19.70 8.51 -14.68
CA PHE A 253 -18.62 7.50 -14.71
C PHE A 253 -18.06 7.26 -16.13
N LEU A 254 -18.92 7.15 -17.15
CA LEU A 254 -18.48 6.94 -18.55
C LEU A 254 -17.66 8.11 -19.11
N ARG A 255 -17.95 9.35 -18.70
CA ARG A 255 -17.15 10.52 -19.11
C ARG A 255 -15.77 10.48 -18.50
N GLU A 256 -15.66 10.02 -17.26
CA GLU A 256 -14.39 9.88 -16.54
C GLU A 256 -13.52 8.77 -17.16
N VAL A 257 -14.11 7.63 -17.49
CA VAL A 257 -13.43 6.54 -18.24
C VAL A 257 -12.93 7.03 -19.60
N LYS A 258 -13.73 7.78 -20.35
CA LYS A 258 -13.31 8.35 -21.64
C LYS A 258 -12.19 9.38 -21.47
N SER A 259 -12.25 10.23 -20.45
CA SER A 259 -11.18 11.18 -20.12
C SER A 259 -9.88 10.48 -19.75
N THR A 260 -9.96 9.43 -18.96
CA THR A 260 -8.80 8.59 -18.59
C THR A 260 -8.16 7.95 -19.81
N TRP A 261 -8.98 7.43 -20.74
CA TRP A 261 -8.49 6.84 -21.99
C TRP A 261 -7.78 7.85 -22.90
N THR A 262 -8.32 9.06 -23.03
CA THR A 262 -7.67 10.13 -23.80
C THR A 262 -6.36 10.58 -23.17
N THR A 263 -6.33 10.70 -21.84
CA THR A 263 -5.11 11.04 -21.09
C THR A 263 -4.05 9.94 -21.23
N PHE A 264 -4.44 8.66 -21.14
CA PHE A 264 -3.52 7.53 -21.36
C PHE A 264 -2.82 7.60 -22.72
N ARG A 265 -3.55 7.92 -23.79
CA ARG A 265 -2.97 8.05 -25.13
C ARG A 265 -2.03 9.24 -25.30
N SER A 266 -2.14 10.24 -24.44
CA SER A 266 -1.32 11.46 -24.48
C SER A 266 -0.22 11.48 -23.41
N LEU A 267 0.05 10.37 -22.72
CA LEU A 267 1.06 10.31 -21.67
C LEU A 267 2.48 10.57 -22.21
N PRO A 268 3.27 11.41 -21.52
CA PRO A 268 4.69 11.58 -21.81
C PRO A 268 5.46 10.25 -21.72
N TYR A 269 6.51 10.14 -22.52
CA TYR A 269 7.33 8.92 -22.61
C TYR A 269 7.80 8.40 -21.24
N ALA A 270 8.30 9.28 -20.36
CA ALA A 270 8.80 8.88 -19.05
C ALA A 270 7.69 8.29 -18.17
N ILE A 271 6.52 8.93 -18.12
CA ILE A 271 5.36 8.47 -17.34
C ILE A 271 4.86 7.13 -17.85
N LEU A 272 4.72 6.97 -19.18
CA LEU A 272 4.31 5.70 -19.77
C LEU A 272 5.32 4.58 -19.45
N ARG A 273 6.63 4.87 -19.47
CA ARG A 273 7.66 3.89 -19.09
C ARG A 273 7.58 3.48 -17.63
N ILE A 274 7.32 4.42 -16.71
CA ILE A 274 7.09 4.11 -15.29
C ILE A 274 5.90 3.15 -15.14
N CYS A 275 4.80 3.41 -15.84
CA CYS A 275 3.64 2.51 -15.82
C CYS A 275 3.98 1.10 -16.33
N ILE A 276 4.69 0.99 -17.46
CA ILE A 276 5.09 -0.30 -18.04
C ILE A 276 6.05 -1.06 -17.10
N ILE A 277 6.99 -0.38 -16.44
CA ILE A 277 7.88 -1.00 -15.45
C ILE A 277 7.06 -1.58 -14.31
N GLN A 278 6.08 -0.83 -13.79
CA GLN A 278 5.18 -1.31 -12.73
C GLN A 278 4.39 -2.55 -13.16
N PHE A 279 3.90 -2.58 -14.39
CA PHE A 279 3.20 -3.76 -14.90
C PHE A 279 4.06 -5.03 -14.79
N PHE A 280 5.30 -4.99 -15.28
CA PHE A 280 6.20 -6.14 -15.20
C PHE A 280 6.66 -6.44 -13.77
N ALA A 281 6.87 -5.41 -12.95
CA ALA A 281 7.23 -5.59 -11.55
C ALA A 281 6.14 -6.34 -10.77
N TRP A 282 4.87 -6.00 -10.96
CA TRP A 282 3.75 -6.61 -10.25
C TRP A 282 3.40 -8.02 -10.71
N LEU A 283 3.81 -8.44 -11.92
CA LEU A 283 3.79 -9.85 -12.31
C LEU A 283 4.67 -10.72 -11.39
N GLY A 284 5.78 -10.16 -10.89
CA GLY A 284 6.65 -10.86 -9.94
C GLY A 284 6.23 -10.68 -8.48
N TRP A 285 5.79 -9.49 -8.09
CA TRP A 285 5.49 -9.18 -6.69
C TRP A 285 4.25 -9.87 -6.17
N PHE A 286 3.19 -9.96 -6.95
CA PHE A 286 1.92 -10.52 -6.49
C PHE A 286 2.08 -11.97 -5.98
N PRO A 287 2.73 -12.89 -6.71
CA PRO A 287 2.99 -14.24 -6.18
C PRO A 287 3.83 -14.25 -4.90
N VAL A 288 4.84 -13.40 -4.82
CA VAL A 288 5.71 -13.33 -3.63
C VAL A 288 4.90 -12.91 -2.39
N LEU A 289 3.99 -11.95 -2.53
CA LEU A 289 3.15 -11.50 -1.41
C LEU A 289 2.24 -12.62 -0.88
N PHE A 290 1.65 -13.44 -1.75
CA PHE A 290 0.63 -14.42 -1.35
C PHE A 290 1.15 -15.85 -1.22
N TYR A 291 2.30 -16.19 -1.82
CA TYR A 291 2.78 -17.58 -1.83
C TYR A 291 4.11 -17.78 -1.07
N THR A 292 4.69 -16.74 -0.47
CA THR A 292 5.93 -16.88 0.31
C THR A 292 5.77 -17.82 1.50
N SER A 293 4.67 -17.69 2.26
CA SER A 293 4.40 -18.57 3.39
C SER A 293 4.26 -20.02 2.94
N LEU A 294 3.51 -20.25 1.85
CA LEU A 294 3.34 -21.57 1.26
C LEU A 294 4.68 -22.16 0.79
N PHE A 295 5.50 -21.36 0.09
CA PHE A 295 6.80 -21.78 -0.45
C PHE A 295 7.77 -22.22 0.66
N VAL A 296 7.89 -21.44 1.71
CA VAL A 296 8.78 -21.77 2.86
C VAL A 296 8.22 -22.98 3.60
N GLY A 297 6.92 -23.04 3.82
CA GLY A 297 6.23 -24.16 4.48
C GLY A 297 6.37 -25.48 3.74
N ASP A 298 6.37 -25.47 2.40
CA ASP A 298 6.53 -26.68 1.58
C ASP A 298 7.86 -27.39 1.83
N PHE A 299 8.95 -26.66 2.07
CA PHE A 299 10.23 -27.28 2.45
C PHE A 299 10.18 -27.96 3.82
N TYR A 300 9.46 -27.37 4.77
CA TYR A 300 9.29 -27.99 6.07
C TYR A 300 8.41 -29.23 6.00
N ARG A 301 7.28 -29.18 5.29
CA ARG A 301 6.40 -30.35 5.06
C ARG A 301 7.15 -31.51 4.43
N ARG A 302 7.99 -31.25 3.43
CA ARG A 302 8.86 -32.28 2.79
C ARG A 302 9.88 -32.87 3.75
N SER A 303 10.47 -32.08 4.63
CA SER A 303 11.42 -32.58 5.62
C SER A 303 10.74 -33.34 6.76
N ALA A 304 9.54 -32.90 7.17
CA ALA A 304 8.78 -33.52 8.27
C ALA A 304 8.12 -34.84 7.85
N SER A 305 7.74 -35.00 6.59
CA SER A 305 7.16 -36.28 6.09
C SER A 305 8.13 -37.46 6.16
N ALA A 306 9.43 -37.20 6.27
CA ALA A 306 10.44 -38.23 6.53
C ALA A 306 10.50 -38.68 8.00
N SER A 307 9.80 -37.98 8.92
CA SER A 307 9.79 -38.24 10.36
C SER A 307 8.39 -38.71 10.80
N SER A 308 8.24 -39.97 11.12
CA SER A 308 6.94 -40.59 11.49
C SER A 308 6.39 -40.20 12.87
N THR A 309 7.04 -39.26 13.59
CA THR A 309 6.69 -38.94 14.99
C THR A 309 5.84 -37.67 15.16
N LEU A 310 5.69 -36.84 14.11
CA LEU A 310 4.98 -35.57 14.21
C LEU A 310 3.52 -35.70 13.73
N THR A 311 2.60 -35.04 14.43
CA THR A 311 1.20 -34.98 13.97
C THR A 311 1.08 -34.05 12.75
N ALA A 312 0.19 -34.38 11.82
CA ALA A 312 -0.05 -33.57 10.62
C ALA A 312 -0.44 -32.12 10.97
N GLU A 313 -1.21 -31.93 12.02
CA GLU A 313 -1.62 -30.60 12.51
C GLU A 313 -0.43 -29.77 13.00
N TYR A 314 0.50 -30.37 13.75
CA TYR A 314 1.72 -29.69 14.18
C TYR A 314 2.60 -29.30 12.99
N VAL A 315 2.73 -30.19 12.01
CA VAL A 315 3.53 -29.91 10.79
C VAL A 315 2.95 -28.74 10.01
N GLU A 316 1.64 -28.66 9.87
CA GLU A 316 0.97 -27.54 9.18
C GLU A 316 1.12 -26.23 9.95
N ALA A 317 0.92 -26.24 11.27
CA ALA A 317 1.08 -25.06 12.11
C ALA A 317 2.51 -24.52 12.05
N GLU A 318 3.52 -25.37 12.22
CA GLU A 318 4.92 -24.95 12.20
C GLU A 318 5.37 -24.51 10.79
N ALA A 319 4.88 -25.15 9.71
CA ALA A 319 5.11 -24.72 8.35
C ALA A 319 4.62 -23.27 8.12
N ASN A 320 3.46 -22.92 8.63
CA ASN A 320 2.89 -21.58 8.51
C ASN A 320 3.66 -20.55 9.34
N ARG A 321 4.08 -20.93 10.57
CA ARG A 321 4.94 -20.09 11.44
C ARG A 321 6.28 -19.78 10.78
N LEU A 322 6.92 -20.76 10.16
CA LEU A 322 8.19 -20.57 9.44
C LEU A 322 8.02 -19.63 8.24
N GLY A 323 6.92 -19.75 7.50
CA GLY A 323 6.56 -18.81 6.45
C GLY A 323 6.41 -17.37 6.97
N SER A 324 5.67 -17.20 8.07
CA SER A 324 5.48 -15.88 8.72
C SER A 324 6.79 -15.30 9.26
N ARG A 325 7.70 -16.13 9.82
CA ARG A 325 9.04 -15.69 10.25
C ARG A 325 9.87 -15.15 9.08
N ALA A 326 9.83 -15.82 7.92
CA ALA A 326 10.49 -15.32 6.70
C ALA A 326 9.92 -13.95 6.26
N MET A 327 8.60 -13.79 6.31
CA MET A 327 7.93 -12.53 5.98
C MET A 327 8.22 -11.44 7.02
N THR A 328 8.40 -11.78 8.29
CA THR A 328 8.86 -10.85 9.36
C THR A 328 10.22 -10.26 9.02
N ILE A 329 11.19 -11.11 8.68
CA ILE A 329 12.54 -10.65 8.31
C ILE A 329 12.48 -9.78 7.07
N SER A 330 11.68 -10.17 6.07
CA SER A 330 11.43 -9.37 4.86
C SER A 330 10.85 -7.99 5.21
N ALA A 331 9.87 -7.92 6.11
CA ALA A 331 9.25 -6.66 6.55
C ALA A 331 10.24 -5.75 7.30
N ILE A 332 11.11 -6.33 8.15
CA ILE A 332 12.19 -5.58 8.82
C ILE A 332 13.17 -5.02 7.79
N LEU A 333 13.61 -5.82 6.82
CA LEU A 333 14.50 -5.36 5.75
C LEU A 333 13.84 -4.29 4.89
N THR A 334 12.54 -4.40 4.63
CA THR A 334 11.74 -3.37 3.95
C THR A 334 11.77 -2.04 4.70
N LEU A 335 11.50 -2.08 6.01
CA LEU A 335 11.49 -0.89 6.85
C LEU A 335 12.88 -0.23 6.91
N LEU A 336 13.93 -1.01 7.11
CA LEU A 336 15.33 -0.52 7.09
C LEU A 336 15.69 0.09 5.73
N THR A 337 15.27 -0.54 4.63
CA THR A 337 15.51 -0.03 3.27
C THR A 337 14.77 1.27 3.04
N ASN A 338 13.53 1.41 3.49
CA ASN A 338 12.75 2.65 3.37
C ASN A 338 13.41 3.82 4.10
N ILE A 339 14.12 3.56 5.20
CA ILE A 339 14.88 4.57 5.93
C ILE A 339 16.21 4.89 5.23
N ALA A 340 16.91 3.87 4.76
CA ALA A 340 18.27 4.00 4.22
C ALA A 340 18.31 4.45 2.75
N ALA A 341 17.40 3.95 1.90
CA ALA A 341 17.45 4.17 0.45
C ALA A 341 17.38 5.65 0.02
N PRO A 342 16.59 6.53 0.65
CA PRO A 342 16.57 7.96 0.31
C PRO A 342 17.92 8.66 0.49
N ILE A 343 18.80 8.14 1.38
CA ILE A 343 20.14 8.69 1.60
C ILE A 343 21.04 8.47 0.38
N LEU A 344 20.81 7.39 -0.37
CA LEU A 344 21.59 7.01 -1.55
C LEU A 344 21.15 7.76 -2.81
N VAL A 345 19.98 8.41 -2.78
CA VAL A 345 19.39 9.09 -3.94
C VAL A 345 20.02 10.46 -4.16
N SER A 346 20.32 10.76 -5.42
CA SER A 346 20.74 12.09 -5.87
C SER A 346 19.53 13.01 -5.93
N LYS A 347 19.54 14.09 -5.16
CA LYS A 347 18.54 15.17 -5.33
C LYS A 347 18.78 15.88 -6.64
N ARG A 348 17.75 16.09 -7.45
CA ARG A 348 17.81 16.95 -8.65
C ARG A 348 18.08 18.37 -8.16
N LYS A 349 19.20 18.95 -8.57
CA LYS A 349 19.52 20.33 -8.24
C LYS A 349 18.83 21.22 -9.26
N THR A 350 17.82 21.96 -8.82
CA THR A 350 17.16 23.01 -9.60
C THR A 350 17.65 24.36 -9.08
N GLY A 351 18.19 25.22 -9.95
CA GLY A 351 18.60 26.57 -9.60
C GLY A 351 20.12 26.86 -9.70
N PRO A 352 20.55 28.08 -9.40
CA PRO A 352 21.95 28.55 -9.57
C PRO A 352 22.98 27.72 -8.78
N GLU A 353 22.58 27.03 -7.71
CA GLU A 353 23.47 26.14 -6.93
C GLU A 353 23.96 24.92 -7.73
N ALA A 354 23.33 24.58 -8.86
CA ALA A 354 23.75 23.46 -9.70
C ALA A 354 25.12 23.74 -10.34
N LEU A 355 25.45 25.00 -10.57
CA LEU A 355 26.67 25.46 -11.23
C LEU A 355 27.88 25.61 -10.29
N LEU A 356 27.64 25.73 -8.98
CA LEU A 356 28.69 26.04 -8.00
C LEU A 356 29.45 24.80 -7.45
N ASN A 357 29.01 23.57 -7.71
CA ASN A 357 29.59 22.37 -7.12
C ASN A 357 29.97 21.30 -8.15
N THR A 358 30.91 21.66 -9.08
CA THR A 358 31.40 20.78 -10.17
C THR A 358 32.63 19.94 -9.83
N GLY A 359 33.15 19.97 -8.59
CA GLY A 359 34.32 19.17 -8.21
C GLY A 359 34.06 17.65 -8.23
N PRO A 360 35.08 16.83 -8.62
CA PRO A 360 34.92 15.36 -8.61
C PRO A 360 34.73 14.85 -7.20
N LYS A 361 33.52 14.30 -6.93
CA LYS A 361 33.20 13.70 -5.65
C LYS A 361 33.78 12.28 -5.58
N PRO A 362 34.37 11.87 -4.43
CA PRO A 362 34.83 10.49 -4.24
C PRO A 362 33.68 9.51 -4.48
N TRP A 363 33.99 8.31 -4.98
CA TRP A 363 33.01 7.32 -5.43
C TRP A 363 31.94 6.98 -4.37
N TYR A 364 32.28 6.97 -3.09
CA TYR A 364 31.38 6.72 -1.96
C TYR A 364 30.41 7.88 -1.65
N LYS A 365 30.67 9.09 -2.19
CA LYS A 365 29.76 10.26 -2.09
C LYS A 365 28.93 10.47 -3.36
N ARG A 366 29.10 9.61 -4.38
CA ARG A 366 28.30 9.69 -5.62
C ARG A 366 26.92 9.13 -5.35
N LYS A 367 25.94 10.01 -5.26
CA LYS A 367 24.53 9.63 -5.18
C LYS A 367 24.05 9.14 -6.53
N MET A 368 23.24 8.08 -6.54
CA MET A 368 22.67 7.50 -7.76
C MET A 368 21.32 8.13 -8.10
N HIS A 369 20.99 8.19 -9.39
CA HIS A 369 19.65 8.57 -9.82
C HIS A 369 18.64 7.53 -9.36
N MET A 370 17.45 7.97 -8.90
CA MET A 370 16.41 7.10 -8.33
C MET A 370 16.01 5.95 -9.25
N ALA A 371 15.83 6.23 -10.56
CA ALA A 371 15.53 5.19 -11.54
C ALA A 371 16.64 4.13 -11.66
N THR A 372 17.92 4.49 -11.39
CA THR A 372 19.02 3.51 -11.37
C THR A 372 18.92 2.58 -10.18
N ILE A 373 18.62 3.12 -8.99
CA ILE A 373 18.41 2.31 -7.78
C ILE A 373 17.23 1.37 -7.97
N TRP A 374 16.15 1.85 -8.59
CA TRP A 374 14.98 1.03 -8.88
C TRP A 374 15.28 -0.08 -9.91
N ALA A 375 16.07 0.19 -10.97
CA ALA A 375 16.51 -0.84 -11.90
C ALA A 375 17.38 -1.92 -11.23
N LEU A 376 18.33 -1.53 -10.37
CA LEU A 376 19.16 -2.47 -9.60
C LEU A 376 18.32 -3.30 -8.64
N SER A 377 17.31 -2.69 -8.02
CA SER A 377 16.35 -3.41 -7.16
C SER A 377 15.62 -4.51 -7.92
N HIS A 378 15.13 -4.25 -9.14
CA HIS A 378 14.48 -5.27 -9.96
C HIS A 378 15.45 -6.39 -10.39
N MET A 379 16.70 -6.05 -10.68
CA MET A 379 17.73 -7.06 -10.98
C MET A 379 18.02 -7.94 -9.77
N PHE A 380 18.13 -7.34 -8.58
CA PHE A 380 18.34 -8.08 -7.35
C PHE A 380 17.14 -8.96 -7.01
N PHE A 381 15.91 -8.47 -7.19
CA PHE A 381 14.69 -9.27 -7.06
C PHE A 381 14.71 -10.47 -8.03
N ALA A 382 15.06 -10.26 -9.29
CA ALA A 382 15.18 -11.34 -10.27
C ALA A 382 16.22 -12.38 -9.83
N ALA A 383 17.37 -11.93 -9.30
CA ALA A 383 18.40 -12.83 -8.76
C ALA A 383 17.85 -13.66 -7.59
N CYS A 384 17.08 -13.08 -6.67
CA CYS A 384 16.40 -13.82 -5.60
C CYS A 384 15.42 -14.86 -6.16
N MET A 385 14.63 -14.51 -7.19
CA MET A 385 13.69 -15.44 -7.80
C MET A 385 14.41 -16.62 -8.49
N PHE A 386 15.51 -16.36 -9.20
CA PHE A 386 16.32 -17.43 -9.79
C PHE A 386 17.11 -18.22 -8.75
N ALA A 387 17.51 -17.61 -7.63
CA ALA A 387 18.13 -18.34 -6.52
C ALA A 387 17.25 -19.48 -5.97
N THR A 388 15.91 -19.43 -6.20
CA THR A 388 15.01 -20.55 -5.86
C THR A 388 15.33 -21.85 -6.58
N PHE A 389 16.20 -21.86 -7.64
CA PHE A 389 16.71 -23.09 -8.25
C PHE A 389 17.66 -23.87 -7.32
N PHE A 390 18.35 -23.16 -6.46
CA PHE A 390 19.38 -23.72 -5.58
C PHE A 390 18.89 -23.93 -4.14
N VAL A 391 17.63 -23.57 -3.86
CA VAL A 391 17.02 -23.73 -2.54
C VAL A 391 16.55 -25.17 -2.37
N GLY A 392 17.11 -25.87 -1.38
CA GLY A 392 16.76 -27.24 -1.03
C GLY A 392 16.27 -27.42 0.42
N ASN A 393 16.21 -26.35 1.21
CA ASN A 393 15.81 -26.42 2.62
C ASN A 393 15.10 -25.14 3.10
N VAL A 394 14.51 -25.20 4.30
CA VAL A 394 13.75 -24.09 4.92
C VAL A 394 14.62 -22.85 5.10
N LEU A 395 15.89 -23.01 5.53
CA LEU A 395 16.78 -21.88 5.78
C LEU A 395 17.07 -21.11 4.48
N GLY A 396 17.41 -21.83 3.41
CA GLY A 396 17.64 -21.23 2.10
C GLY A 396 16.40 -20.49 1.55
N ALA A 397 15.21 -21.10 1.71
CA ALA A 397 13.93 -20.46 1.34
C ALA A 397 13.71 -19.18 2.15
N THR A 398 13.92 -19.24 3.46
CA THR A 398 13.79 -18.08 4.35
C THR A 398 14.74 -16.95 3.96
N ILE A 399 16.01 -17.24 3.72
CA ILE A 399 17.01 -16.23 3.33
C ILE A 399 16.61 -15.56 2.01
N VAL A 400 16.29 -16.36 0.98
CA VAL A 400 15.95 -15.82 -0.36
C VAL A 400 14.70 -14.95 -0.28
N MET A 401 13.63 -15.41 0.39
CA MET A 401 12.39 -14.64 0.52
C MET A 401 12.58 -13.39 1.40
N SER A 402 13.37 -13.47 2.46
CA SER A 402 13.66 -12.31 3.31
C SER A 402 14.39 -11.20 2.56
N LEU A 403 15.35 -11.54 1.69
CA LEU A 403 16.11 -10.57 0.89
C LEU A 403 15.23 -9.79 -0.09
N THR A 404 14.09 -10.34 -0.52
CA THR A 404 13.14 -9.59 -1.35
C THR A 404 12.59 -8.35 -0.66
N GLY A 405 12.61 -8.29 0.67
CA GLY A 405 12.20 -7.12 1.45
C GLY A 405 12.98 -5.85 1.10
N ILE A 406 14.27 -5.97 0.74
CA ILE A 406 15.08 -4.84 0.26
C ILE A 406 14.47 -4.25 -1.02
N CYS A 407 14.07 -5.12 -1.95
CA CYS A 407 13.46 -4.72 -3.21
C CYS A 407 12.06 -4.14 -3.01
N TRP A 408 11.29 -4.73 -2.09
CA TRP A 408 9.96 -4.24 -1.74
C TRP A 408 10.01 -2.83 -1.19
N GLY A 409 10.97 -2.55 -0.29
CA GLY A 409 11.20 -1.22 0.25
C GLY A 409 11.39 -0.16 -0.84
N ILE A 410 12.18 -0.45 -1.87
CA ILE A 410 12.41 0.48 -2.98
C ILE A 410 11.17 0.60 -3.88
N THR A 411 10.47 -0.51 -4.14
CA THR A 411 9.29 -0.54 -5.01
C THR A 411 8.10 0.24 -4.44
N LEU A 412 8.02 0.38 -3.12
CA LEU A 412 6.93 1.11 -2.46
C LEU A 412 6.96 2.62 -2.72
N TRP A 413 8.11 3.23 -2.96
CA TRP A 413 8.20 4.68 -3.07
C TRP A 413 8.82 5.19 -4.37
N ALA A 414 9.81 4.48 -4.95
CA ALA A 414 10.56 4.98 -6.10
C ALA A 414 9.69 5.32 -7.34
N PRO A 415 8.71 4.47 -7.75
CA PRO A 415 7.86 4.78 -8.89
C PRO A 415 6.99 6.01 -8.67
N PHE A 416 6.46 6.20 -7.46
CA PHE A 416 5.61 7.36 -7.14
C PHE A 416 6.41 8.66 -7.09
N ALA A 417 7.63 8.62 -6.56
CA ALA A 417 8.51 9.77 -6.53
C ALA A 417 8.94 10.18 -7.95
N LEU A 418 9.32 9.22 -8.80
CA LEU A 418 9.65 9.48 -10.21
C LEU A 418 8.44 10.03 -10.97
N LEU A 419 7.26 9.49 -10.71
CA LEU A 419 6.03 9.94 -11.34
C LEU A 419 5.72 11.41 -10.95
N GLY A 420 5.87 11.75 -9.67
CA GLY A 420 5.69 13.12 -9.18
C GLY A 420 6.69 14.09 -9.81
N GLU A 421 7.98 13.73 -9.87
CA GLU A 421 9.02 14.52 -10.52
C GLU A 421 8.70 14.79 -12.00
N GLU A 422 8.24 13.78 -12.75
CA GLU A 422 7.94 13.92 -14.18
C GLU A 422 6.64 14.71 -14.44
N ILE A 423 5.63 14.60 -13.57
CA ILE A 423 4.41 15.41 -13.68
C ILE A 423 4.76 16.90 -13.51
N VAL A 424 5.58 17.24 -12.53
CA VAL A 424 6.02 18.63 -12.28
C VAL A 424 6.93 19.12 -13.42
N ALA A 425 7.92 18.32 -13.86
CA ALA A 425 8.84 18.70 -14.93
C ALA A 425 8.14 18.96 -16.27
N SER A 426 7.11 18.18 -16.60
CA SER A 426 6.36 18.36 -17.85
C SER A 426 5.44 19.60 -17.86
N THR A 427 5.22 20.22 -16.70
CA THR A 427 4.48 21.49 -16.59
C THR A 427 5.38 22.70 -16.87
N SER A 428 6.67 22.61 -16.56
CA SER A 428 7.65 23.69 -16.76
C SER A 428 8.24 23.78 -18.18
N GLU A 429 8.00 22.80 -19.05
CA GLU A 429 8.53 22.78 -20.43
C GLU A 429 7.65 23.49 -21.48
N LEU A 430 6.54 24.12 -21.11
CA LEU A 430 5.75 24.92 -22.02
C LEU A 430 6.47 26.26 -22.28
N PRO A 431 6.89 26.57 -23.53
CA PRO A 431 7.56 27.83 -23.85
C PRO A 431 6.57 28.99 -23.62
N GLY A 432 6.88 29.87 -22.71
CA GLY A 432 6.14 31.10 -22.44
C GLY A 432 5.58 31.29 -21.04
N VAL A 433 5.80 30.36 -20.11
CA VAL A 433 5.46 30.54 -18.70
C VAL A 433 6.74 30.43 -17.87
N GLU A 434 7.48 31.53 -17.77
CA GLU A 434 8.38 31.75 -16.63
C GLU A 434 7.46 31.96 -15.39
N GLU A 435 6.91 30.88 -14.85
CA GLU A 435 6.42 30.93 -13.47
C GLU A 435 7.65 30.97 -12.55
N THR A 436 8.11 32.17 -12.29
CA THR A 436 8.82 32.44 -11.05
C THR A 436 7.88 32.02 -9.93
N ILE A 437 8.10 30.84 -9.34
CA ILE A 437 7.48 30.50 -8.06
C ILE A 437 8.13 31.46 -7.06
N VAL A 438 7.56 32.65 -6.95
CA VAL A 438 7.82 33.53 -5.82
C VAL A 438 7.22 32.79 -4.63
N LEU A 439 8.07 32.08 -3.90
CA LEU A 439 7.77 31.71 -2.52
C LEU A 439 7.53 33.05 -1.83
N ALA A 440 6.28 33.44 -1.69
CA ALA A 440 5.91 34.59 -0.90
C ALA A 440 6.35 34.31 0.54
N ASP A 441 7.50 34.85 0.89
CA ASP A 441 7.95 34.89 2.26
C ASP A 441 7.02 35.87 3.00
N HIS A 442 6.02 35.31 3.71
CA HIS A 442 5.07 36.07 4.51
C HIS A 442 5.70 36.75 5.74
N ARG A 443 6.99 37.09 5.66
CA ARG A 443 7.71 37.82 6.72
C ARG A 443 7.93 39.30 6.41
N THR A 444 7.42 39.83 5.32
CA THR A 444 7.41 41.29 5.10
C THR A 444 6.13 41.90 5.67
N PRO A 445 6.24 42.84 6.63
CA PRO A 445 5.09 43.58 7.13
C PRO A 445 4.44 44.38 6.00
N LEU A 446 3.13 44.53 6.11
CA LEU A 446 2.22 45.19 5.15
C LEU A 446 2.44 46.71 4.99
N GLU A 447 3.56 47.27 5.42
CA GLU A 447 3.78 48.72 5.44
C GLU A 447 4.58 49.31 4.28
N SER A 448 4.96 48.53 3.26
CA SER A 448 5.74 49.09 2.11
C SER A 448 4.99 49.05 0.76
N ARG A 449 3.66 49.11 0.76
CA ARG A 449 2.87 49.03 -0.50
C ARG A 449 2.20 50.34 -0.93
N GLU A 450 2.57 51.48 -0.32
CA GLU A 450 1.96 52.79 -0.64
C GLU A 450 2.89 53.80 -1.38
N GLU A 451 4.08 53.42 -1.80
CA GLU A 451 4.98 54.37 -2.45
C GLU A 451 5.46 53.95 -3.86
N VAL A 452 4.56 53.60 -4.77
CA VAL A 452 4.91 53.52 -6.21
C VAL A 452 3.79 54.09 -7.08
N PHE A 453 3.19 55.18 -6.71
CA PHE A 453 2.44 56.04 -7.65
C PHE A 453 2.48 57.49 -7.18
N ALA A 454 3.58 58.19 -7.41
CA ALA A 454 3.61 59.64 -7.54
C ALA A 454 4.43 59.97 -8.78
N VAL A 455 3.73 60.32 -9.83
CA VAL A 455 4.24 60.96 -11.03
C VAL A 455 4.72 62.35 -10.67
N ALA A 456 5.84 62.72 -11.25
CA ALA A 456 6.47 64.03 -11.19
C ALA A 456 5.46 65.16 -11.41
N ASP A 457 5.52 66.16 -10.58
CA ASP A 457 5.39 67.55 -11.04
C ASP A 457 6.18 68.47 -10.09
N ASP A 458 6.80 69.46 -10.74
CA ASP A 458 7.75 70.43 -10.20
C ASP A 458 7.16 71.36 -9.17
N SER A 459 7.97 71.75 -8.22
CA SER A 459 8.33 73.15 -7.89
C SER A 459 8.58 73.36 -6.39
N ASP A 460 9.78 73.90 -6.17
CA ASP A 460 10.28 74.89 -5.18
C ASP A 460 9.64 75.01 -3.79
N SER A 461 10.50 74.89 -2.81
CA SER A 461 10.90 75.90 -1.83
C SER A 461 11.14 75.37 -0.42
N ASP A 462 12.34 75.56 -0.01
CA ASP A 462 12.94 76.02 1.28
C ASP A 462 12.32 75.73 2.65
N GLU A 463 13.28 75.52 3.55
CA GLU A 463 13.40 75.80 4.98
C GLU A 463 13.13 74.69 6.01
N ASP A 464 14.19 74.17 6.53
CA ASP A 464 14.90 74.49 7.81
C ASP A 464 14.46 73.75 9.10
N ARG A 465 15.51 73.24 9.75
CA ARG A 465 15.69 72.98 11.22
C ARG A 465 15.43 71.59 11.82
N THR A 466 16.57 70.97 12.04
CA THR A 466 17.12 70.53 13.38
C THR A 466 16.32 69.57 14.25
N ALA A 467 16.87 68.41 14.51
CA ALA A 467 17.44 67.94 15.76
C ALA A 467 17.75 66.43 15.78
N LYS A 468 18.96 66.12 16.19
CA LYS A 468 19.53 64.83 16.60
C LYS A 468 19.16 64.49 18.05
N PRO A 469 19.71 63.43 18.64
CA PRO A 469 19.47 61.98 18.54
C PRO A 469 19.26 61.37 19.95
N GLU A 470 18.91 60.08 20.07
CA GLU A 470 19.32 59.25 21.22
C GLU A 470 18.92 57.79 21.02
N MET A 471 19.89 57.01 21.01
CA MET A 471 20.49 56.02 21.94
C MET A 471 19.82 54.63 21.98
N ARG A 472 20.66 53.67 21.57
CA ARG A 472 20.55 52.19 21.75
C ARG A 472 20.47 51.79 23.22
N PRO A 473 20.06 50.52 23.51
CA PRO A 473 21.12 49.61 23.92
C PRO A 473 21.14 48.26 23.18
N ARG A 474 22.34 47.84 23.04
CA ARG A 474 22.93 46.57 22.64
C ARG A 474 22.79 45.57 23.76
N TRP A 475 22.33 44.32 23.44
CA TRP A 475 22.63 43.16 24.27
C TRP A 475 23.19 42.05 23.42
N SER A 476 24.41 41.71 23.70
CA SER A 476 25.18 40.54 23.28
C SER A 476 24.86 39.40 24.24
N GLY A 477 24.80 38.20 23.74
CA GLY A 477 24.71 36.97 24.53
C GLY A 477 24.98 35.77 23.67
N ASP A 478 26.27 35.37 23.60
CA ASP A 478 26.74 34.10 23.10
C ASP A 478 26.09 32.95 23.87
N GLY A 479 25.78 31.87 23.15
CA GLY A 479 25.34 30.62 23.71
C GLY A 479 25.30 29.53 22.64
N ASP A 480 26.46 29.02 22.24
CA ASP A 480 26.61 27.81 21.47
C ASP A 480 26.04 26.61 22.23
N ASP A 481 24.94 26.03 21.77
CA ASP A 481 24.47 24.73 22.19
C ASP A 481 24.71 23.71 21.04
N PRO A 482 25.69 22.79 21.19
CA PRO A 482 26.07 21.83 20.14
C PRO A 482 25.06 20.73 19.89
N ARG A 483 23.90 20.71 20.58
CA ARG A 483 22.88 19.66 20.43
C ARG A 483 21.80 19.93 19.40
N ALA A 484 21.72 21.12 18.84
CA ALA A 484 20.76 21.45 17.78
C ALA A 484 21.20 21.00 16.36
N ALA A 485 22.43 20.56 16.18
CA ALA A 485 22.98 20.18 14.87
C ALA A 485 22.71 18.75 14.45
N LEU A 486 22.08 17.90 15.27
CA LEU A 486 21.87 16.47 14.94
C LEU A 486 20.43 16.15 14.52
N MET A 487 19.53 17.12 14.42
CA MET A 487 18.17 16.93 13.86
C MET A 487 17.97 17.75 12.58
N GLY A 488 19.03 17.88 11.78
CA GLY A 488 19.00 18.52 10.49
C GLY A 488 18.27 17.68 9.46
N ASN A 489 17.10 18.17 9.08
CA ASN A 489 16.47 18.02 7.75
C ASN A 489 16.58 16.64 7.07
N VAL A 490 15.81 15.69 7.54
CA VAL A 490 15.28 14.65 6.66
C VAL A 490 14.04 15.24 5.97
N ASP A 491 14.27 16.03 4.93
CA ASP A 491 13.25 16.37 3.93
C ASP A 491 12.82 15.07 3.23
N ALA A 492 11.92 14.35 3.87
CA ALA A 492 11.18 13.27 3.24
C ALA A 492 10.15 13.91 2.30
N ARG A 493 10.61 14.48 1.18
CA ARG A 493 9.78 14.71 0.01
C ARG A 493 9.47 13.36 -0.64
N GLN A 494 8.77 12.51 0.07
CA GLN A 494 7.98 11.44 -0.54
C GLN A 494 6.70 12.11 -1.01
N SER A 495 6.72 12.53 -2.27
CA SER A 495 5.58 13.12 -2.95
C SER A 495 4.47 12.09 -3.14
N TRP A 496 3.57 12.02 -2.19
CA TRP A 496 2.22 11.62 -2.48
C TRP A 496 1.54 12.85 -3.08
N VAL A 497 1.33 12.82 -4.39
CA VAL A 497 0.63 13.89 -5.08
C VAL A 497 -0.79 13.94 -4.53
N ASP A 498 -1.19 15.14 -4.10
CA ASP A 498 -2.53 15.45 -3.64
C ASP A 498 -3.56 15.06 -4.70
N ILE A 499 -4.43 14.08 -4.39
CA ILE A 499 -5.56 13.69 -5.23
C ILE A 499 -6.76 14.55 -4.80
N GLY A 500 -6.56 15.86 -4.79
CA GLY A 500 -7.66 16.81 -4.66
C GLY A 500 -8.30 17.06 -6.04
N PRO A 501 -9.62 17.16 -6.15
CA PRO A 501 -10.25 17.59 -7.39
C PRO A 501 -10.01 19.09 -7.59
N SER A 502 -8.89 19.45 -8.21
CA SER A 502 -8.64 20.82 -8.64
C SER A 502 -9.35 21.08 -9.96
N GLY A 503 -10.56 21.58 -9.85
CA GLY A 503 -11.31 22.15 -10.96
C GLY A 503 -11.80 23.53 -10.55
N HIS A 504 -10.97 24.56 -10.67
CA HIS A 504 -11.38 25.95 -10.55
C HIS A 504 -11.20 26.65 -11.88
N GLU A 505 -12.33 26.91 -12.52
CA GLU A 505 -12.45 28.00 -13.48
C GLU A 505 -12.94 29.22 -12.68
N ALA A 506 -12.07 30.23 -12.53
CA ALA A 506 -12.43 31.53 -12.02
C ALA A 506 -13.12 32.33 -13.14
N GLU A 507 -14.43 32.57 -13.04
CA GLU A 507 -15.10 33.61 -13.79
C GLU A 507 -14.99 34.95 -13.03
N GLY A 508 -14.14 35.83 -13.51
CA GLY A 508 -14.02 37.23 -13.06
C GLY A 508 -13.41 38.08 -14.13
N ARG A 509 -14.26 38.82 -14.85
CA ARG A 509 -14.06 39.97 -15.73
C ARG A 509 -12.63 40.24 -16.28
N GLY A 510 -12.47 39.96 -17.59
CA GLY A 510 -11.71 40.81 -18.50
C GLY A 510 -10.19 40.73 -18.43
N GLN A 511 -9.66 39.54 -18.54
CA GLN A 511 -8.45 39.13 -19.24
C GLN A 511 -8.45 37.61 -19.18
N ASP A 512 -8.52 36.95 -20.35
CA ASP A 512 -8.49 35.49 -20.41
C ASP A 512 -7.25 34.95 -19.65
N PRO A 513 -7.42 34.27 -18.49
CA PRO A 513 -6.36 33.44 -17.96
C PRO A 513 -6.32 32.23 -18.88
N THR A 514 -5.23 32.09 -19.64
CA THR A 514 -4.92 30.86 -20.39
C THR A 514 -5.22 29.67 -19.48
N PRO A 515 -6.01 28.68 -19.93
CA PRO A 515 -6.39 27.56 -19.08
C PRO A 515 -5.09 26.85 -18.64
N ARG A 516 -4.96 26.60 -17.34
CA ARG A 516 -3.96 25.70 -16.77
C ARG A 516 -4.16 24.29 -17.36
N SER A 517 -3.81 24.11 -18.62
CA SER A 517 -3.94 22.84 -19.35
C SER A 517 -2.73 21.92 -19.17
N GLY A 518 -1.94 22.13 -18.12
CA GLY A 518 -0.77 21.32 -17.82
C GLY A 518 -1.12 19.92 -17.31
N LEU A 519 -0.16 19.01 -17.39
CA LEU A 519 -0.25 17.65 -16.86
C LEU A 519 -0.50 17.61 -15.34
N SER A 520 -0.15 18.66 -14.60
CA SER A 520 -0.44 18.75 -13.17
C SER A 520 -1.95 18.83 -12.89
N ALA A 521 -2.74 19.45 -13.76
CA ALA A 521 -4.21 19.43 -13.67
C ALA A 521 -4.80 18.03 -13.88
N LYS A 522 -4.04 17.09 -14.49
CA LYS A 522 -4.43 15.70 -14.74
C LYS A 522 -3.72 14.70 -13.84
N ALA A 523 -3.01 15.16 -12.79
CA ALA A 523 -2.21 14.31 -11.92
C ALA A 523 -3.03 13.15 -11.32
N GLY A 524 -4.25 13.39 -10.85
CA GLY A 524 -5.14 12.34 -10.35
C GLY A 524 -5.48 11.28 -11.40
N THR A 525 -5.75 11.68 -12.65
CA THR A 525 -6.00 10.74 -13.75
C THR A 525 -4.75 9.92 -14.08
N ILE A 526 -3.56 10.54 -14.05
CA ILE A 526 -2.28 9.85 -14.29
C ILE A 526 -2.02 8.80 -13.21
N LEU A 527 -2.27 9.13 -11.94
CA LEU A 527 -2.16 8.20 -10.83
C LEU A 527 -3.18 7.04 -10.94
N GLY A 528 -4.40 7.33 -11.39
CA GLY A 528 -5.40 6.30 -11.69
C GLY A 528 -4.95 5.34 -12.79
N ILE A 529 -4.35 5.87 -13.87
CA ILE A 529 -3.74 5.07 -14.94
C ILE A 529 -2.59 4.23 -14.38
N HIS A 530 -1.69 4.82 -13.60
CA HIS A 530 -0.59 4.11 -12.97
C HIS A 530 -1.09 2.96 -12.07
N ASN A 531 -2.17 3.18 -11.28
CA ASN A 531 -2.80 2.13 -10.48
C ASN A 531 -3.35 0.99 -11.34
N THR A 532 -3.90 1.29 -12.52
CA THR A 532 -4.35 0.25 -13.47
C THR A 532 -3.19 -0.65 -13.91
N PHE A 533 -1.99 -0.09 -14.12
CA PHE A 533 -0.79 -0.88 -14.45
C PHE A 533 -0.23 -1.68 -13.26
N ILE A 534 -0.60 -1.35 -12.04
CA ILE A 534 -0.33 -2.16 -10.84
C ILE A 534 -1.31 -3.32 -10.73
N VAL A 535 -2.60 -3.07 -11.00
CA VAL A 535 -3.68 -4.03 -10.77
C VAL A 535 -3.83 -5.02 -11.94
N ALA A 536 -3.70 -4.57 -13.19
CA ALA A 536 -3.89 -5.42 -14.36
C ALA A 536 -2.98 -6.68 -14.39
N PRO A 537 -1.67 -6.60 -14.08
CA PRO A 537 -0.82 -7.79 -14.02
C PRO A 537 -1.22 -8.78 -12.93
N GLN A 538 -1.88 -8.35 -11.87
CA GLN A 538 -2.34 -9.23 -10.80
C GLN A 538 -3.42 -10.20 -11.29
N PHE A 539 -4.33 -9.76 -12.17
CA PHE A 539 -5.29 -10.67 -12.84
C PHE A 539 -4.57 -11.71 -13.71
N LEU A 540 -3.58 -11.26 -14.49
CA LEU A 540 -2.84 -12.15 -15.38
C LEU A 540 -2.06 -13.21 -14.60
N VAL A 541 -1.35 -12.80 -13.54
CA VAL A 541 -0.54 -13.74 -12.77
C VAL A 541 -1.37 -14.67 -11.90
N THR A 542 -2.54 -14.22 -11.42
CA THR A 542 -3.49 -15.07 -10.72
C THR A 542 -4.01 -16.19 -11.61
N GLY A 543 -4.44 -15.84 -12.84
CA GLY A 543 -4.87 -16.83 -13.83
C GLY A 543 -3.74 -17.76 -14.23
N LEU A 544 -2.54 -17.24 -14.49
CA LEU A 544 -1.36 -18.04 -14.84
C LEU A 544 -0.96 -18.99 -13.69
N ALA A 545 -0.95 -18.52 -12.45
CA ALA A 545 -0.65 -19.35 -11.28
C ALA A 545 -1.68 -20.48 -11.12
N SER A 546 -2.98 -20.18 -11.31
CA SER A 546 -4.03 -21.20 -11.29
C SER A 546 -3.81 -22.27 -12.35
N ILE A 547 -3.46 -21.90 -13.57
CA ILE A 547 -3.16 -22.84 -14.67
C ILE A 547 -1.93 -23.69 -14.34
N ILE A 548 -0.84 -23.07 -13.85
CA ILE A 548 0.39 -23.77 -13.49
C ILE A 548 0.11 -24.80 -12.38
N PHE A 549 -0.62 -24.41 -11.33
CA PHE A 549 -0.99 -25.35 -10.28
C PHE A 549 -1.89 -26.48 -10.81
N ALA A 550 -2.82 -26.20 -11.72
CA ALA A 550 -3.69 -27.22 -12.32
C ALA A 550 -2.92 -28.24 -13.18
N ILE A 551 -1.85 -27.81 -13.87
CA ILE A 551 -1.03 -28.68 -14.71
C ILE A 551 -0.09 -29.57 -13.88
N PHE A 552 0.58 -28.98 -12.88
CA PHE A 552 1.62 -29.68 -12.11
C PHE A 552 1.11 -30.39 -10.87
N GLU A 553 -0.12 -30.09 -10.43
CA GLU A 553 -0.77 -30.71 -9.27
C GLU A 553 -2.25 -31.09 -9.60
N PRO A 554 -2.49 -31.93 -10.63
CA PRO A 554 -3.84 -32.19 -11.16
C PRO A 554 -4.77 -32.87 -10.14
N ASP A 555 -4.23 -33.74 -9.27
CA ASP A 555 -5.02 -34.52 -8.30
C ASP A 555 -5.67 -33.63 -7.22
N LYS A 556 -5.22 -32.38 -7.09
CA LYS A 556 -5.74 -31.36 -6.16
C LYS A 556 -6.43 -30.20 -6.91
N SER A 557 -6.73 -30.34 -8.20
CA SER A 557 -7.31 -29.29 -9.01
C SER A 557 -8.82 -29.32 -9.03
N ALA A 558 -9.46 -28.17 -8.76
CA ALA A 558 -10.91 -27.99 -8.88
C ALA A 558 -11.44 -28.22 -10.32
N ILE A 559 -10.57 -28.10 -11.35
CA ILE A 559 -10.93 -28.25 -12.75
C ILE A 559 -11.20 -29.73 -13.12
N HIS A 560 -10.59 -30.66 -12.40
CA HIS A 560 -10.69 -32.10 -12.69
C HIS A 560 -11.65 -32.83 -11.75
N GLY A 561 -12.63 -32.20 -11.15
CA GLY A 561 -13.76 -32.83 -10.46
C GLY A 561 -13.49 -34.18 -9.78
N GLY A 562 -12.34 -34.33 -9.11
CA GLY A 562 -11.91 -35.60 -8.55
C GLY A 562 -12.87 -36.09 -7.49
N LYS A 563 -13.60 -37.17 -7.78
CA LYS A 563 -14.31 -37.94 -6.79
C LYS A 563 -13.31 -38.43 -5.74
N ARG A 564 -13.30 -37.79 -4.58
CA ARG A 564 -12.74 -38.42 -3.37
C ARG A 564 -13.63 -39.60 -3.03
N THR A 565 -13.27 -40.79 -3.47
CA THR A 565 -13.74 -42.02 -2.84
C THR A 565 -13.04 -42.09 -1.49
N ALA A 566 -13.71 -41.63 -0.45
CA ALA A 566 -13.34 -41.98 0.92
C ALA A 566 -13.53 -43.50 1.02
N SER A 567 -12.44 -44.25 0.92
CA SER A 567 -12.41 -45.65 1.28
C SER A 567 -12.49 -45.74 2.81
N TYR A 568 -13.69 -45.87 3.35
CA TYR A 568 -13.87 -46.39 4.69
C TYR A 568 -13.58 -47.89 4.62
N ASN A 569 -12.47 -48.31 5.21
CA ASN A 569 -12.25 -49.73 5.54
C ASN A 569 -13.28 -50.17 6.59
N THR A 570 -14.39 -50.71 6.11
CA THR A 570 -15.19 -51.63 6.92
C THR A 570 -14.48 -52.97 6.87
N THR A 571 -13.82 -53.37 7.95
CA THR A 571 -13.40 -54.73 8.22
C THR A 571 -14.62 -55.60 8.30
N VAL A 572 -14.93 -56.30 7.23
CA VAL A 572 -15.76 -57.52 7.29
C VAL A 572 -14.82 -58.68 7.03
N THR A 573 -14.54 -59.44 8.08
CA THR A 573 -13.98 -60.76 8.02
C THR A 573 -14.98 -61.66 7.30
N ASP A 574 -14.61 -62.17 6.11
CA ASP A 574 -14.98 -63.55 5.78
C ASP A 574 -14.06 -64.16 4.71
N ALA A 575 -13.92 -65.45 4.82
CA ALA A 575 -12.92 -66.29 4.23
C ALA A 575 -13.15 -66.62 2.73
N GLY A 576 -12.06 -66.79 2.02
CA GLY A 576 -11.99 -67.79 0.93
C GLY A 576 -11.83 -67.26 -0.49
N SER A 577 -10.69 -67.61 -1.02
CA SER A 577 -10.33 -67.99 -2.38
C SER A 577 -9.37 -67.06 -3.13
N ASP A 578 -8.25 -67.72 -3.43
CA ASP A 578 -7.19 -67.36 -4.39
C ASP A 578 -7.72 -66.78 -5.71
N LEU A 579 -7.13 -65.72 -6.22
CA LEU A 579 -6.50 -65.65 -7.54
C LEU A 579 -5.90 -64.28 -7.85
N ALA A 580 -4.63 -64.37 -8.36
CA ALA A 580 -4.01 -63.50 -9.32
C ALA A 580 -3.42 -62.13 -8.86
N LEU A 581 -2.14 -62.19 -8.63
CA LEU A 581 -1.14 -61.11 -8.82
C LEU A 581 -1.40 -60.24 -10.05
N ILE A 582 -1.75 -58.98 -9.85
CA ILE A 582 -1.34 -57.90 -10.72
C ILE A 582 -0.77 -56.83 -9.79
N GLY A 583 0.51 -56.54 -9.97
CA GLY A 583 1.24 -55.57 -9.18
C GLY A 583 0.51 -54.20 -9.15
N ARG A 584 -0.04 -53.90 -8.00
CA ARG A 584 -0.50 -52.54 -7.68
C ARG A 584 0.71 -51.85 -7.06
N ASP A 585 1.15 -50.85 -7.77
CA ASP A 585 2.14 -49.90 -7.27
C ASP A 585 1.46 -49.16 -6.10
N ASP A 586 1.62 -49.71 -4.90
CA ASP A 586 1.14 -49.10 -3.64
C ASP A 586 2.10 -47.99 -3.20
N SER A 587 2.39 -47.03 -4.09
CA SER A 587 2.95 -45.77 -3.67
C SER A 587 1.84 -44.97 -2.97
N ASP A 588 2.02 -44.80 -1.67
CA ASP A 588 1.14 -44.03 -0.78
C ASP A 588 0.84 -42.66 -1.43
N PRO A 589 -0.42 -42.24 -1.59
CA PRO A 589 -0.76 -40.94 -2.18
C PRO A 589 -0.07 -39.76 -1.49
N GLN A 590 0.39 -39.95 -0.25
CA GLN A 590 1.16 -38.99 0.52
C GLN A 590 2.63 -38.89 0.02
N GLU A 591 3.25 -39.99 -0.42
CA GLU A 591 4.62 -40.00 -0.97
C GLU A 591 4.66 -39.36 -2.38
N ALA A 592 3.68 -39.59 -3.23
CA ALA A 592 3.59 -38.97 -4.54
C ALA A 592 3.41 -37.45 -4.48
N ALA A 593 2.73 -36.92 -3.45
CA ALA A 593 2.55 -35.48 -3.25
C ALA A 593 3.84 -34.77 -2.79
N VAL A 594 4.83 -35.52 -2.27
CA VAL A 594 6.09 -35.00 -1.73
C VAL A 594 7.21 -34.99 -2.79
N SER A 595 7.12 -35.85 -3.81
CA SER A 595 8.18 -36.03 -4.81
C SER A 595 8.11 -35.08 -6.03
N GLY A 596 7.02 -34.32 -6.20
CA GLY A 596 6.84 -33.40 -7.33
C GLY A 596 7.70 -32.13 -7.28
N PRO A 597 7.87 -31.42 -8.42
CA PRO A 597 8.55 -30.13 -8.45
C PRO A 597 7.84 -29.11 -7.57
N ASN A 598 8.61 -28.19 -6.96
CA ASN A 598 8.00 -27.09 -6.20
C ASN A 598 7.33 -26.11 -7.18
N THR A 599 6.03 -26.24 -7.36
CA THR A 599 5.22 -25.47 -8.33
C THR A 599 5.24 -23.98 -8.02
N THR A 600 5.27 -23.61 -6.73
CA THR A 600 5.37 -22.22 -6.28
C THR A 600 6.69 -21.60 -6.75
N ALA A 601 7.80 -22.36 -6.74
CA ALA A 601 9.08 -21.89 -7.25
C ALA A 601 9.04 -21.60 -8.76
N ILE A 602 8.27 -22.36 -9.54
CA ILE A 602 8.09 -22.10 -10.98
C ILE A 602 7.45 -20.72 -11.19
N ILE A 603 6.39 -20.43 -10.43
CA ILE A 603 5.70 -19.13 -10.51
C ILE A 603 6.65 -17.98 -10.13
N PHE A 604 7.46 -18.15 -9.08
CA PHE A 604 8.46 -17.16 -8.69
C PHE A 604 9.51 -16.91 -9.77
N ARG A 605 9.99 -17.95 -10.45
CA ARG A 605 10.96 -17.82 -11.55
C ARG A 605 10.39 -17.09 -12.76
N LEU A 606 9.11 -17.30 -13.07
CA LEU A 606 8.40 -16.51 -14.09
C LEU A 606 8.31 -15.04 -13.67
N GLY A 607 8.02 -14.77 -12.41
CA GLY A 607 8.11 -13.43 -11.82
C GLY A 607 9.52 -12.83 -11.93
N GLY A 608 10.56 -13.66 -11.76
CA GLY A 608 11.96 -13.27 -11.98
C GLY A 608 12.25 -12.82 -13.42
N VAL A 609 11.71 -13.55 -14.42
CA VAL A 609 11.82 -13.14 -15.83
C VAL A 609 11.15 -11.78 -16.06
N ALA A 610 9.95 -11.58 -15.53
CA ALA A 610 9.26 -10.29 -15.61
C ALA A 610 10.06 -9.15 -14.97
N ALA A 611 10.71 -9.43 -13.83
CA ALA A 611 11.56 -8.46 -13.14
C ALA A 611 12.83 -8.10 -13.95
N VAL A 612 13.42 -9.03 -14.69
CA VAL A 612 14.52 -8.72 -15.64
C VAL A 612 14.03 -7.73 -16.70
N VAL A 613 12.84 -7.97 -17.28
CA VAL A 613 12.25 -7.05 -18.26
C VAL A 613 12.02 -5.67 -17.63
N ALA A 614 11.45 -5.62 -16.42
CA ALA A 614 11.26 -4.38 -15.66
C ALA A 614 12.60 -3.64 -15.44
N SER A 615 13.66 -4.38 -15.03
CA SER A 615 15.00 -3.83 -14.82
C SER A 615 15.58 -3.21 -16.09
N VAL A 616 15.51 -3.90 -17.23
CA VAL A 616 16.02 -3.40 -18.52
C VAL A 616 15.30 -2.12 -18.94
N ILE A 617 13.96 -2.10 -18.83
CA ILE A 617 13.17 -0.91 -19.18
C ILE A 617 13.51 0.25 -18.23
N CYS A 618 13.64 -0.04 -16.93
CA CYS A 618 13.99 0.94 -15.90
C CYS A 618 15.42 1.51 -16.11
N TRP A 619 16.36 0.68 -16.51
CA TRP A 619 17.72 1.09 -16.85
C TRP A 619 17.74 2.06 -18.05
N ARG A 620 16.96 1.76 -19.09
CA ARG A 620 16.78 2.63 -20.26
C ARG A 620 16.15 3.97 -19.85
N LEU A 621 15.13 3.93 -18.97
CA LEU A 621 14.52 5.13 -18.41
C LEU A 621 15.54 5.96 -17.62
N ALA A 622 16.36 5.34 -16.78
CA ALA A 622 17.42 6.02 -16.03
C ALA A 622 18.44 6.71 -16.96
N GLY A 623 18.77 6.07 -18.09
CA GLY A 623 19.62 6.66 -19.13
C GLY A 623 18.97 7.87 -19.81
N TYR A 624 17.66 7.79 -20.10
CA TYR A 624 16.90 8.89 -20.68
C TYR A 624 16.81 10.09 -19.73
N LEU A 625 16.44 9.86 -18.46
CA LEU A 625 16.29 10.91 -17.45
C LEU A 625 17.63 11.61 -17.14
N ARG A 626 18.74 10.87 -17.13
CA ARG A 626 20.09 11.46 -16.93
C ARG A 626 20.57 12.35 -18.08
N ARG A 627 20.07 12.14 -19.31
CA ARG A 627 20.44 12.99 -20.47
C ARG A 627 19.59 14.26 -20.53
N ARG A 628 18.42 14.26 -19.88
CA ARG A 628 17.48 15.38 -19.87
C ARG A 628 17.67 16.33 -18.68
N GLY A 629 18.33 15.87 -17.61
CA GLY A 629 18.64 16.66 -16.40
C GLY A 629 20.12 16.93 -16.28
#